data_61215825f422f9b4ed5a48357d0fc9de
#
_entry.id   61215825f422f9b4ed5a48357d0fc9de
#
_cell.length_a   1.000
_cell.length_b   1.000
_cell.length_c   1.000
_cell.angle_alpha   90.00
_cell.angle_beta   90.00
_cell.angle_gamma   90.00
#
_symmetry.space_group_name_H-M   'P 1'
#
loop_
_entity.id
_entity.type
_entity.pdbx_description
1 polymer ?
#
loop_
_entity_poly.entity_id
_entity_poly.type
_entity_poly.pdbx_seq_one_letter_code
_entity_poly.pdbx_strand_id
1 'polypeptide(L)'
;MKKILISVVAVLTMVAGVFWFVNNRSTTQKDSASTNQQLRVVTTNSILEDMVHNVGGDRIELYSIVKRGTDPHEYEPRPTDVAATSEADVVFHNGLNLETGGNGWFKKLVQTSHKAFNKDVFAASDGVNPMYLTTNTKEQDPHAWLDLANGIQYVKTITKVLKQKDAKNANYYQMNADQYVAKLQKLHQTAQSQFLDIPERQRLLVTSEG
;
A
#
# COMPACT_ATOMS: atom_id res chain seq x y z
N MET A 1 -54.04 46.76 36.13
CA MET A 1 -52.66 47.07 35.65
C MET A 1 -51.61 46.16 36.22
N LYS A 2 -51.54 45.86 37.53
CA LYS A 2 -50.51 44.94 38.12
C LYS A 2 -50.52 43.47 37.56
N LYS A 3 -51.72 42.95 37.27
CA LYS A 3 -51.83 41.55 36.73
C LYS A 3 -51.32 41.41 35.27
N ILE A 4 -51.48 42.46 34.46
CA ILE A 4 -50.97 42.46 33.07
C ILE A 4 -49.44 42.58 33.05
N LEU A 5 -48.87 43.36 33.97
CA LEU A 5 -47.40 43.55 34.07
C LEU A 5 -46.70 42.24 34.45
N ILE A 6 -47.28 41.43 35.36
CA ILE A 6 -46.74 40.16 35.80
C ILE A 6 -46.75 39.12 34.65
N SER A 7 -47.84 39.12 33.84
CA SER A 7 -47.93 38.22 32.70
C SER A 7 -46.90 38.55 31.59
N VAL A 8 -46.63 39.84 31.33
CA VAL A 8 -45.64 40.25 30.32
C VAL A 8 -44.23 39.91 30.76
N VAL A 9 -43.89 40.08 32.06
CA VAL A 9 -42.58 39.71 32.58
C VAL A 9 -42.37 38.21 32.53
N ALA A 10 -43.38 37.37 32.85
CA ALA A 10 -43.28 35.91 32.76
C ALA A 10 -43.08 35.39 31.34
N VAL A 11 -43.71 36.02 30.32
CA VAL A 11 -43.51 35.66 28.92
C VAL A 11 -42.13 36.07 28.43
N LEU A 12 -41.62 37.23 28.81
CA LEU A 12 -40.27 37.69 28.44
C LEU A 12 -39.17 36.81 29.03
N THR A 13 -39.32 36.34 30.29
CA THR A 13 -38.37 35.44 30.92
C THR A 13 -38.39 34.04 30.27
N MET A 14 -39.58 33.56 29.84
CA MET A 14 -39.68 32.30 29.12
C MET A 14 -39.01 32.37 27.73
N VAL A 15 -39.25 33.47 26.99
CA VAL A 15 -38.63 33.65 25.67
C VAL A 15 -37.09 33.81 25.79
N ALA A 16 -36.61 34.57 26.79
CA ALA A 16 -35.19 34.68 27.06
C ALA A 16 -34.54 33.33 27.46
N GLY A 17 -35.24 32.53 28.25
CA GLY A 17 -34.78 31.18 28.65
C GLY A 17 -34.69 30.20 27.45
N VAL A 18 -35.72 30.24 26.57
CA VAL A 18 -35.69 29.41 25.34
C VAL A 18 -34.60 29.88 24.39
N PHE A 19 -34.43 31.19 24.22
CA PHE A 19 -33.38 31.74 23.38
C PHE A 19 -31.98 31.40 23.92
N TRP A 20 -31.77 31.48 25.25
CA TRP A 20 -30.54 31.09 25.89
C TRP A 20 -30.31 29.57 25.75
N PHE A 21 -31.35 28.72 25.92
CA PHE A 21 -31.28 27.29 25.78
C PHE A 21 -30.99 26.85 24.32
N VAL A 22 -31.59 27.51 23.34
CA VAL A 22 -31.33 27.24 21.91
C VAL A 22 -29.95 27.73 21.48
N ASN A 23 -29.51 28.89 21.98
CA ASN A 23 -28.20 29.44 21.64
C ASN A 23 -27.06 28.80 22.44
N ASN A 24 -27.35 28.20 23.60
CA ASN A 24 -26.43 27.50 24.44
C ASN A 24 -26.55 25.94 24.32
N ARG A 25 -27.33 25.48 23.33
CA ARG A 25 -27.05 24.16 22.79
C ARG A 25 -25.65 24.29 22.23
N SER A 26 -24.67 23.96 23.09
CA SER A 26 -23.34 23.56 22.67
C SER A 26 -23.56 22.76 21.40
N THR A 27 -23.13 23.30 20.28
CA THR A 27 -22.77 22.42 19.18
C THR A 27 -21.90 21.39 19.87
N THR A 28 -22.47 20.23 20.17
CA THR A 28 -21.70 19.04 20.34
C THR A 28 -21.02 18.98 18.99
N GLN A 29 -19.86 19.65 18.95
CA GLN A 29 -18.87 19.41 17.94
C GLN A 29 -18.79 17.90 18.01
N LYS A 30 -19.40 17.26 17.05
CA LYS A 30 -19.10 15.89 16.73
C LYS A 30 -17.61 15.98 16.57
N ASP A 31 -16.89 15.70 17.66
CA ASP A 31 -15.52 15.26 17.55
C ASP A 31 -15.67 14.18 16.50
N SER A 32 -15.34 14.56 15.28
CA SER A 32 -14.97 13.62 14.27
C SER A 32 -13.82 12.91 14.97
N ALA A 33 -14.16 11.85 15.72
CA ALA A 33 -13.20 10.84 16.04
C ALA A 33 -12.58 10.59 14.66
N SER A 34 -11.42 11.17 14.44
CA SER A 34 -10.54 10.79 13.39
C SER A 34 -10.39 9.31 13.67
N THR A 35 -11.27 8.53 13.12
CA THR A 35 -11.08 7.10 12.99
C THR A 35 -9.75 7.05 12.32
N ASN A 36 -8.74 6.62 13.07
CA ASN A 36 -7.39 6.47 12.61
C ASN A 36 -7.42 5.28 11.65
N GLN A 37 -8.19 5.47 10.55
CA GLN A 37 -8.44 4.46 9.56
C GLN A 37 -7.10 4.21 8.88
N GLN A 38 -6.59 3.02 9.08
CA GLN A 38 -5.38 2.56 8.43
C GLN A 38 -5.60 2.58 6.91
N LEU A 39 -4.55 2.90 6.17
CA LEU A 39 -4.57 2.81 4.72
C LEU A 39 -4.68 1.33 4.31
N ARG A 40 -5.71 0.97 3.54
CA ARG A 40 -5.91 -0.41 3.08
C ARG A 40 -5.06 -0.67 1.85
N VAL A 41 -4.12 -1.59 2.00
CA VAL A 41 -3.14 -1.92 0.97
C VAL A 41 -3.27 -3.39 0.57
N VAL A 42 -3.33 -3.64 -0.72
CA VAL A 42 -3.31 -4.98 -1.29
C VAL A 42 -2.01 -5.19 -2.05
N THR A 43 -1.42 -6.38 -1.91
CA THR A 43 -0.25 -6.82 -2.68
C THR A 43 -0.56 -8.10 -3.44
N THR A 44 0.09 -8.28 -4.59
CA THR A 44 -0.14 -9.48 -5.42
C THR A 44 0.61 -10.71 -4.93
N ASN A 45 1.73 -10.55 -4.23
CA ASN A 45 2.57 -11.66 -3.81
C ASN A 45 3.27 -11.41 -2.47
N SER A 46 3.88 -12.45 -1.92
CA SER A 46 4.49 -12.43 -0.59
C SER A 46 5.78 -11.61 -0.50
N ILE A 47 6.48 -11.37 -1.60
CA ILE A 47 7.66 -10.51 -1.62
C ILE A 47 7.23 -9.06 -1.42
N LEU A 48 6.22 -8.63 -2.14
CA LEU A 48 5.65 -7.29 -1.98
C LEU A 48 4.96 -7.13 -0.61
N GLU A 49 4.31 -8.20 -0.11
CA GLU A 49 3.74 -8.22 1.24
C GLU A 49 4.80 -7.86 2.29
N ASP A 50 5.97 -8.50 2.25
CA ASP A 50 7.07 -8.21 3.16
C ASP A 50 7.59 -6.77 3.01
N MET A 51 7.84 -6.32 1.79
CA MET A 51 8.33 -4.96 1.53
C MET A 51 7.34 -3.90 1.99
N VAL A 52 6.07 -4.06 1.69
CA VAL A 52 4.99 -3.14 2.08
C VAL A 52 4.80 -3.15 3.59
N HIS A 53 4.85 -4.31 4.23
CA HIS A 53 4.77 -4.44 5.69
C HIS A 53 5.94 -3.71 6.38
N ASN A 54 7.17 -3.90 5.90
CA ASN A 54 8.34 -3.23 6.48
C ASN A 54 8.28 -1.70 6.36
N VAL A 55 7.65 -1.15 5.32
CA VAL A 55 7.48 0.31 5.13
C VAL A 55 6.24 0.82 5.87
N GLY A 56 5.11 0.14 5.71
CA GLY A 56 3.81 0.58 6.19
C GLY A 56 3.58 0.37 7.68
N GLY A 57 4.17 -0.71 8.24
CA GLY A 57 4.04 -1.08 9.64
C GLY A 57 2.58 -1.15 10.10
N ASP A 58 2.33 -0.55 11.27
CA ASP A 58 1.01 -0.48 11.91
C ASP A 58 0.09 0.64 11.37
N ARG A 59 0.53 1.38 10.36
CA ARG A 59 -0.27 2.45 9.74
C ARG A 59 -1.11 1.97 8.56
N ILE A 60 -0.96 0.72 8.16
CA ILE A 60 -1.67 0.10 7.04
C ILE A 60 -2.42 -1.15 7.48
N GLU A 61 -3.51 -1.45 6.79
CA GLU A 61 -4.16 -2.75 6.78
C GLU A 61 -3.74 -3.46 5.49
N LEU A 62 -3.01 -4.57 5.63
CA LEU A 62 -2.35 -5.24 4.50
C LEU A 62 -3.01 -6.57 4.17
N TYR A 63 -3.35 -6.76 2.90
CA TYR A 63 -3.83 -8.02 2.34
C TYR A 63 -2.94 -8.48 1.19
N SER A 64 -2.48 -9.74 1.22
CA SER A 64 -1.73 -10.36 0.13
C SER A 64 -2.60 -11.38 -0.60
N ILE A 65 -2.71 -11.22 -1.92
CA ILE A 65 -3.55 -12.07 -2.79
C ILE A 65 -2.93 -13.46 -2.90
N VAL A 66 -1.76 -13.55 -3.52
CA VAL A 66 -1.05 -14.81 -3.71
C VAL A 66 -0.21 -15.11 -2.50
N LYS A 67 -0.53 -16.17 -1.80
CA LYS A 67 0.16 -16.56 -0.57
C LYS A 67 1.50 -17.22 -0.86
N ARG A 68 2.39 -17.18 0.13
CA ARG A 68 3.70 -17.85 0.04
C ARG A 68 3.54 -19.30 -0.42
N GLY A 69 4.38 -19.71 -1.38
CA GLY A 69 4.37 -21.05 -1.94
C GLY A 69 3.34 -21.29 -3.06
N THR A 70 2.66 -20.23 -3.48
CA THR A 70 1.75 -20.27 -4.63
C THR A 70 2.35 -19.48 -5.79
N ASP A 71 2.20 -19.97 -7.01
CA ASP A 71 2.69 -19.34 -8.22
C ASP A 71 1.91 -18.06 -8.54
N PRO A 72 2.56 -16.88 -8.65
CA PRO A 72 1.90 -15.64 -9.02
C PRO A 72 1.68 -15.48 -10.54
N HIS A 73 2.33 -16.28 -11.38
CA HIS A 73 2.17 -16.18 -12.84
C HIS A 73 0.79 -16.64 -13.29
N GLU A 74 0.32 -17.75 -12.70
CA GLU A 74 -0.96 -18.36 -13.04
C GLU A 74 -1.82 -18.52 -11.79
N TYR A 75 -2.51 -17.45 -11.44
CA TYR A 75 -3.38 -17.42 -10.28
C TYR A 75 -4.84 -17.24 -10.70
N GLU A 76 -5.76 -17.83 -9.94
CA GLU A 76 -7.19 -17.60 -10.09
C GLU A 76 -7.71 -16.85 -8.85
N PRO A 77 -8.07 -15.56 -8.99
CA PRO A 77 -8.56 -14.76 -7.87
C PRO A 77 -9.84 -15.32 -7.27
N ARG A 78 -9.87 -15.41 -5.95
CA ARG A 78 -11.03 -15.81 -5.17
C ARG A 78 -11.96 -14.61 -4.94
N PRO A 79 -13.23 -14.84 -4.59
CA PRO A 79 -14.16 -13.74 -4.23
C PRO A 79 -13.62 -12.83 -3.13
N THR A 80 -12.86 -13.37 -2.17
CA THR A 80 -12.19 -12.59 -1.11
C THR A 80 -11.11 -11.66 -1.67
N ASP A 81 -10.39 -12.05 -2.72
CA ASP A 81 -9.37 -11.24 -3.36
C ASP A 81 -10.02 -10.06 -4.12
N VAL A 82 -11.15 -10.32 -4.77
CA VAL A 82 -11.96 -9.27 -5.43
C VAL A 82 -12.48 -8.27 -4.40
N ALA A 83 -13.04 -8.75 -3.28
CA ALA A 83 -13.56 -7.89 -2.22
C ALA A 83 -12.44 -7.02 -1.63
N ALA A 84 -11.32 -7.62 -1.21
CA ALA A 84 -10.17 -6.90 -0.66
C ALA A 84 -9.62 -5.86 -1.66
N THR A 85 -9.50 -6.23 -2.94
CA THR A 85 -9.01 -5.32 -3.97
C THR A 85 -9.99 -4.16 -4.21
N SER A 86 -11.30 -4.43 -4.21
CA SER A 86 -12.33 -3.39 -4.38
C SER A 86 -12.31 -2.36 -3.25
N GLU A 87 -12.01 -2.79 -2.04
CA GLU A 87 -11.96 -1.92 -0.86
C GLU A 87 -10.60 -1.25 -0.66
N ALA A 88 -9.55 -1.70 -1.35
CA ALA A 88 -8.21 -1.18 -1.19
C ALA A 88 -8.08 0.30 -1.59
N ASP A 89 -7.29 1.06 -0.84
CA ASP A 89 -6.87 2.42 -1.19
C ASP A 89 -5.66 2.39 -2.14
N VAL A 90 -4.84 1.33 -2.04
CA VAL A 90 -3.64 1.09 -2.86
C VAL A 90 -3.51 -0.39 -3.16
N VAL A 91 -3.17 -0.70 -4.40
CA VAL A 91 -2.81 -2.05 -4.83
C VAL A 91 -1.40 -2.03 -5.42
N PHE A 92 -0.51 -2.84 -4.89
CA PHE A 92 0.81 -3.06 -5.48
C PHE A 92 0.86 -4.39 -6.20
N HIS A 93 1.38 -4.36 -7.43
CA HIS A 93 1.76 -5.55 -8.18
C HIS A 93 3.24 -5.48 -8.53
N ASN A 94 3.84 -6.62 -8.88
CA ASN A 94 5.25 -6.65 -9.23
C ASN A 94 5.55 -5.77 -10.44
N GLY A 95 4.77 -5.88 -11.49
CA GLY A 95 5.10 -5.36 -12.82
C GLY A 95 5.94 -6.37 -13.59
N LEU A 96 6.59 -5.91 -14.68
CA LEU A 96 7.48 -6.73 -15.50
C LEU A 96 6.84 -8.06 -15.97
N ASN A 97 5.54 -8.04 -16.23
CA ASN A 97 4.73 -9.18 -16.68
C ASN A 97 4.55 -10.35 -15.69
N LEU A 98 4.92 -10.22 -14.41
CA LEU A 98 4.71 -11.31 -13.45
C LEU A 98 3.23 -11.74 -13.39
N GLU A 99 2.33 -10.80 -13.11
CA GLU A 99 0.91 -11.06 -12.94
C GLU A 99 0.08 -10.66 -14.16
N THR A 100 0.66 -9.88 -15.06
CA THR A 100 -0.03 -9.33 -16.24
C THR A 100 0.22 -10.12 -17.51
N GLY A 101 1.21 -11.02 -17.48
CA GLY A 101 1.47 -12.05 -18.50
C GLY A 101 0.46 -13.20 -18.42
N GLY A 102 0.81 -14.34 -18.98
CA GLY A 102 0.05 -15.58 -18.87
C GLY A 102 -1.44 -15.43 -19.20
N ASN A 103 -2.30 -15.89 -18.28
CA ASN A 103 -3.76 -15.82 -18.42
C ASN A 103 -4.35 -14.42 -18.16
N GLY A 104 -3.51 -13.44 -17.77
CA GLY A 104 -3.92 -12.06 -17.53
C GLY A 104 -4.85 -11.88 -16.33
N TRP A 105 -4.77 -12.75 -15.33
CA TRP A 105 -5.65 -12.77 -14.17
C TRP A 105 -5.69 -11.43 -13.44
N PHE A 106 -4.56 -10.76 -13.28
CA PHE A 106 -4.48 -9.52 -12.54
C PHE A 106 -5.21 -8.37 -13.24
N LYS A 107 -5.11 -8.28 -14.57
CA LYS A 107 -5.86 -7.27 -15.35
C LYS A 107 -7.36 -7.45 -15.16
N LYS A 108 -7.84 -8.70 -15.17
CA LYS A 108 -9.26 -9.03 -14.94
C LYS A 108 -9.67 -8.65 -13.51
N LEU A 109 -8.83 -8.94 -12.51
CA LEU A 109 -9.08 -8.56 -11.11
C LEU A 109 -9.20 -7.04 -10.96
N VAL A 110 -8.25 -6.28 -11.49
CA VAL A 110 -8.25 -4.80 -11.45
C VAL A 110 -9.54 -4.24 -12.07
N GLN A 111 -9.95 -4.77 -13.21
CA GLN A 111 -11.17 -4.37 -13.90
C GLN A 111 -12.42 -4.70 -13.07
N THR A 112 -12.53 -5.94 -12.57
CA THR A 112 -13.67 -6.40 -11.78
C THR A 112 -13.80 -5.63 -10.46
N SER A 113 -12.68 -5.24 -9.87
CA SER A 113 -12.61 -4.46 -8.63
C SER A 113 -12.76 -2.95 -8.86
N HIS A 114 -13.04 -2.50 -10.08
CA HIS A 114 -13.18 -1.08 -10.45
C HIS A 114 -11.98 -0.21 -10.07
N LYS A 115 -10.77 -0.77 -10.14
CA LYS A 115 -9.51 -0.05 -9.89
C LYS A 115 -8.86 0.38 -11.20
N ALA A 116 -8.01 1.40 -11.12
CA ALA A 116 -7.31 1.95 -12.28
C ALA A 116 -5.79 1.94 -12.09
N PHE A 117 -5.06 1.49 -13.12
CA PHE A 117 -3.61 1.57 -13.15
C PHE A 117 -3.14 3.04 -13.06
N ASN A 118 -2.03 3.27 -12.39
CA ASN A 118 -1.42 4.59 -12.13
C ASN A 118 -2.28 5.54 -11.26
N LYS A 119 -3.44 5.08 -10.79
CA LYS A 119 -4.27 5.81 -9.85
C LYS A 119 -4.41 5.04 -8.54
N ASP A 120 -4.85 3.80 -8.61
CA ASP A 120 -5.10 2.94 -7.45
C ASP A 120 -4.13 1.75 -7.43
N VAL A 121 -3.61 1.37 -8.61
CA VAL A 121 -2.76 0.20 -8.85
C VAL A 121 -1.39 0.66 -9.36
N PHE A 122 -0.33 0.21 -8.69
CA PHE A 122 1.05 0.64 -8.94
C PHE A 122 1.98 -0.55 -9.08
N ALA A 123 2.87 -0.50 -10.08
CA ALA A 123 3.95 -1.46 -10.21
C ALA A 123 5.07 -1.14 -9.21
N ALA A 124 5.43 -2.10 -8.37
CA ALA A 124 6.53 -1.92 -7.42
C ALA A 124 7.88 -1.80 -8.13
N SER A 125 8.02 -2.43 -9.30
CA SER A 125 9.21 -2.37 -10.16
C SER A 125 9.39 -1.06 -10.92
N ASP A 126 8.52 -0.08 -10.73
CA ASP A 126 8.67 1.22 -11.41
C ASP A 126 10.04 1.84 -11.10
N GLY A 127 10.76 2.27 -12.16
CA GLY A 127 12.13 2.77 -12.07
C GLY A 127 13.23 1.70 -12.12
N VAL A 128 12.90 0.42 -12.26
CA VAL A 128 13.88 -0.65 -12.54
C VAL A 128 14.15 -0.73 -14.03
N ASN A 129 15.40 -0.90 -14.42
CA ASN A 129 15.77 -1.23 -15.80
C ASN A 129 15.46 -2.71 -16.04
N PRO A 130 14.50 -3.04 -16.94
CA PRO A 130 14.10 -4.42 -17.13
C PRO A 130 15.19 -5.25 -17.80
N MET A 131 15.36 -6.49 -17.38
CA MET A 131 16.03 -7.53 -18.15
C MET A 131 15.02 -8.23 -19.05
N TYR A 132 15.50 -8.94 -20.03
CA TYR A 132 14.68 -9.70 -20.98
C TYR A 132 15.08 -11.16 -20.98
N LEU A 133 14.13 -12.04 -21.20
CA LEU A 133 14.37 -13.48 -21.25
C LEU A 133 15.33 -13.81 -22.40
N THR A 134 16.27 -14.72 -22.14
CA THR A 134 17.21 -15.22 -23.17
C THR A 134 16.50 -16.02 -24.24
N THR A 135 15.40 -16.68 -23.87
CA THR A 135 14.54 -17.46 -24.77
C THR A 135 13.58 -16.62 -25.60
N ASN A 136 13.24 -15.41 -25.11
CA ASN A 136 12.36 -14.46 -25.81
C ASN A 136 12.77 -13.01 -25.45
N THR A 137 13.61 -12.41 -26.28
CA THR A 137 14.15 -11.06 -26.07
C THR A 137 13.10 -9.92 -26.16
N LYS A 138 11.84 -10.24 -26.44
CA LYS A 138 10.71 -9.28 -26.40
C LYS A 138 9.95 -9.37 -25.08
N GLU A 139 10.23 -10.36 -24.26
CA GLU A 139 9.58 -10.58 -22.98
C GLU A 139 10.49 -10.19 -21.83
N GLN A 140 9.96 -9.36 -20.92
CA GLN A 140 10.68 -8.92 -19.74
C GLN A 140 10.78 -10.06 -18.73
N ASP A 141 11.96 -10.19 -18.11
CA ASP A 141 12.14 -11.05 -16.94
C ASP A 141 11.44 -10.41 -15.73
N PRO A 142 10.43 -11.07 -15.15
CA PRO A 142 9.67 -10.53 -14.04
C PRO A 142 10.40 -10.55 -12.69
N HIS A 143 11.53 -11.28 -12.57
CA HIS A 143 12.16 -11.62 -11.28
C HIS A 143 13.18 -10.58 -10.79
N ALA A 144 12.97 -9.32 -11.13
CA ALA A 144 13.93 -8.24 -10.84
C ALA A 144 14.27 -8.08 -9.35
N TRP A 145 13.36 -8.44 -8.43
CA TRP A 145 13.59 -8.36 -6.98
C TRP A 145 14.69 -9.30 -6.46
N LEU A 146 15.10 -10.32 -7.24
CA LEU A 146 16.21 -11.20 -6.89
C LEU A 146 17.55 -10.46 -6.82
N ASP A 147 17.69 -9.35 -7.54
CA ASP A 147 18.75 -8.38 -7.30
C ASP A 147 18.34 -7.42 -6.18
N LEU A 148 19.11 -7.39 -5.10
CA LEU A 148 18.86 -6.52 -3.95
C LEU A 148 18.90 -5.03 -4.30
N ALA A 149 19.66 -4.61 -5.33
CA ALA A 149 19.62 -3.23 -5.80
C ALA A 149 18.24 -2.87 -6.39
N ASN A 150 17.65 -3.77 -7.16
CA ASN A 150 16.28 -3.63 -7.65
C ASN A 150 15.26 -3.73 -6.51
N GLY A 151 15.48 -4.63 -5.53
CA GLY A 151 14.65 -4.71 -4.32
C GLY A 151 14.61 -3.38 -3.55
N ILE A 152 15.75 -2.69 -3.44
CA ILE A 152 15.81 -1.34 -2.85
C ILE A 152 15.00 -0.33 -3.70
N GLN A 153 15.02 -0.42 -5.02
CA GLN A 153 14.20 0.41 -5.89
C GLN A 153 12.71 0.15 -5.66
N TYR A 154 12.30 -1.10 -5.50
CA TYR A 154 10.91 -1.46 -5.13
C TYR A 154 10.49 -0.78 -3.83
N VAL A 155 11.31 -0.86 -2.78
CA VAL A 155 11.04 -0.21 -1.50
C VAL A 155 10.86 1.30 -1.66
N LYS A 156 11.70 1.95 -2.47
CA LYS A 156 11.57 3.39 -2.75
C LYS A 156 10.26 3.73 -3.47
N THR A 157 9.87 2.92 -4.44
CA THR A 157 8.60 3.09 -5.18
C THR A 157 7.39 2.92 -4.25
N ILE A 158 7.37 1.84 -3.44
CA ILE A 158 6.34 1.60 -2.42
C ILE A 158 6.25 2.79 -1.46
N THR A 159 7.38 3.24 -0.92
CA THR A 159 7.44 4.38 0.00
C THR A 159 6.85 5.65 -0.60
N LYS A 160 7.21 5.96 -1.86
CA LYS A 160 6.68 7.11 -2.59
C LYS A 160 5.16 7.07 -2.68
N VAL A 161 4.60 5.93 -3.06
CA VAL A 161 3.15 5.75 -3.21
C VAL A 161 2.44 5.86 -1.86
N LEU A 162 2.92 5.17 -0.82
CA LEU A 162 2.32 5.25 0.52
C LEU A 162 2.31 6.69 1.06
N LYS A 163 3.42 7.43 0.89
CA LYS A 163 3.51 8.85 1.26
C LYS A 163 2.52 9.75 0.50
N GLN A 164 2.26 9.45 -0.76
CA GLN A 164 1.29 10.19 -1.57
C GLN A 164 -0.16 9.90 -1.16
N LYS A 165 -0.45 8.65 -0.82
CA LYS A 165 -1.81 8.20 -0.47
C LYS A 165 -2.18 8.49 0.98
N ASP A 166 -1.19 8.57 1.86
CA ASP A 166 -1.38 8.86 3.28
C ASP A 166 -0.32 9.85 3.79
N ALA A 167 -0.48 11.09 3.38
CA ALA A 167 0.47 12.16 3.67
C ALA A 167 0.66 12.42 5.18
N LYS A 168 -0.34 12.13 6.02
CA LYS A 168 -0.25 12.29 7.48
C LYS A 168 0.80 11.38 8.11
N ASN A 169 1.04 10.21 7.51
CA ASN A 169 2.02 9.23 7.97
C ASN A 169 3.31 9.21 7.11
N ALA A 170 3.52 10.20 6.25
CA ALA A 170 4.65 10.23 5.29
C ALA A 170 6.03 10.09 5.96
N ASN A 171 6.24 10.74 7.12
CA ASN A 171 7.50 10.65 7.86
C ASN A 171 7.71 9.25 8.47
N TYR A 172 6.64 8.61 8.93
CA TYR A 172 6.68 7.25 9.45
C TYR A 172 7.12 6.26 8.37
N TYR A 173 6.51 6.32 7.18
CA TYR A 173 6.88 5.49 6.05
C TYR A 173 8.32 5.72 5.60
N GLN A 174 8.77 6.98 5.57
CA GLN A 174 10.15 7.31 5.20
C GLN A 174 11.15 6.71 6.19
N MET A 175 10.92 6.89 7.49
CA MET A 175 11.81 6.36 8.54
C MET A 175 11.92 4.82 8.46
N ASN A 176 10.80 4.12 8.29
CA ASN A 176 10.79 2.67 8.14
C ASN A 176 11.52 2.22 6.86
N ALA A 177 11.27 2.91 5.75
CA ALA A 177 11.94 2.65 4.49
C ALA A 177 13.46 2.83 4.60
N ASP A 178 13.93 3.90 5.23
CA ASP A 178 15.36 4.16 5.41
C ASP A 178 16.04 3.05 6.22
N GLN A 179 15.38 2.58 7.29
CA GLN A 179 15.87 1.46 8.11
C GLN A 179 15.89 0.14 7.31
N TYR A 180 14.85 -0.13 6.51
CA TYR A 180 14.77 -1.35 5.72
C TYR A 180 15.79 -1.33 4.57
N VAL A 181 15.92 -0.21 3.87
CA VAL A 181 16.93 -0.01 2.82
C VAL A 181 18.34 -0.20 3.37
N ALA A 182 18.65 0.32 4.56
CA ALA A 182 19.96 0.11 5.19
C ALA A 182 20.27 -1.38 5.44
N LYS A 183 19.28 -2.17 5.86
CA LYS A 183 19.41 -3.62 6.02
C LYS A 183 19.66 -4.31 4.68
N LEU A 184 18.91 -3.96 3.63
CA LEU A 184 19.07 -4.50 2.28
C LEU A 184 20.44 -4.16 1.69
N GLN A 185 20.91 -2.93 1.88
CA GLN A 185 22.24 -2.49 1.43
C GLN A 185 23.36 -3.27 2.11
N LYS A 186 23.25 -3.49 3.43
CA LYS A 186 24.23 -4.30 4.17
C LYS A 186 24.24 -5.74 3.66
N LEU A 187 23.06 -6.33 3.42
CA LEU A 187 22.95 -7.69 2.86
C LEU A 187 23.56 -7.76 1.46
N HIS A 188 23.27 -6.76 0.61
CA HIS A 188 23.84 -6.67 -0.74
C HIS A 188 25.36 -6.65 -0.73
N GLN A 189 25.96 -5.78 0.11
CA GLN A 189 27.41 -5.69 0.27
C GLN A 189 28.03 -7.01 0.77
N THR A 190 27.38 -7.66 1.75
CA THR A 190 27.81 -8.96 2.27
C THR A 190 27.77 -10.04 1.18
N ALA A 191 26.68 -10.11 0.42
CA ALA A 191 26.55 -11.08 -0.67
C ALA A 191 27.62 -10.85 -1.76
N GLN A 192 27.83 -9.58 -2.15
CA GLN A 192 28.88 -9.24 -3.12
C GLN A 192 30.28 -9.65 -2.64
N SER A 193 30.61 -9.35 -1.37
CA SER A 193 31.90 -9.73 -0.79
C SER A 193 32.09 -11.26 -0.80
N GLN A 194 31.10 -12.01 -0.33
CA GLN A 194 31.15 -13.46 -0.33
C GLN A 194 31.27 -14.06 -1.74
N PHE A 195 30.63 -13.43 -2.72
CA PHE A 195 30.72 -13.89 -4.12
C PHE A 195 32.11 -13.65 -4.71
N LEU A 196 32.79 -12.57 -4.30
CA LEU A 196 34.16 -12.27 -4.74
C LEU A 196 35.18 -13.29 -4.22
N ASP A 197 34.92 -13.92 -3.07
CA ASP A 197 35.77 -14.95 -2.48
C ASP A 197 35.70 -16.29 -3.23
N ILE A 198 34.68 -16.49 -4.09
CA ILE A 198 34.54 -17.66 -4.93
C ILE A 198 35.40 -17.48 -6.19
N PRO A 199 36.32 -18.44 -6.52
CA PRO A 199 37.05 -18.37 -7.76
C PRO A 199 36.14 -18.27 -9.00
N GLU A 200 36.48 -17.43 -9.96
CA GLU A 200 35.61 -17.12 -11.11
C GLU A 200 35.12 -18.38 -11.84
N ARG A 201 35.98 -19.38 -12.03
CA ARG A 201 35.65 -20.68 -12.64
C ARG A 201 34.62 -21.51 -11.87
N GLN A 202 34.31 -21.12 -10.61
CA GLN A 202 33.35 -21.80 -9.74
C GLN A 202 32.07 -21.00 -9.54
N ARG A 203 31.99 -19.80 -10.14
CA ARG A 203 30.81 -18.93 -10.06
C ARG A 203 29.76 -19.37 -11.07
N LEU A 204 29.23 -20.57 -10.89
CA LEU A 204 28.14 -21.12 -11.68
C LEU A 204 26.87 -21.15 -10.83
N LEU A 205 25.84 -20.44 -11.28
CA LEU A 205 24.50 -20.48 -10.70
C LEU A 205 23.60 -21.29 -11.63
N VAL A 206 22.90 -22.26 -11.07
CA VAL A 206 21.87 -23.04 -11.77
C VAL A 206 20.54 -22.69 -11.14
N THR A 207 19.60 -22.24 -11.96
CA THR A 207 18.23 -21.84 -11.52
C THR A 207 17.22 -22.73 -12.21
N SER A 208 16.02 -22.85 -11.61
CA SER A 208 14.88 -23.55 -12.23
C SER A 208 14.18 -22.69 -13.29
N GLU A 209 14.36 -21.38 -13.19
CA GLU A 209 13.82 -20.38 -14.12
C GLU A 209 14.94 -19.39 -14.44
N GLY A 210 15.09 -19.04 -15.71
CA GLY A 210 16.19 -18.17 -16.13
C GLY A 210 15.91 -17.45 -17.42
#